data_d6b6cfcfff0bcf306fdf0e1deea31621
#
_entry.id   d6b6cfcfff0bcf306fdf0e1deea31621
#
_cell.length_a   1.000
_cell.length_b   1.000
_cell.length_c   1.000
_cell.angle_alpha   90.00
_cell.angle_beta   90.00
_cell.angle_gamma   90.00
#
_symmetry.space_group_name_H-M   'P 1'
#
loop_
_entity.id
_entity.type
_entity.pdbx_description
1 polymer ?
#
loop_
_entity_poly.entity_id
_entity_poly.type
_entity_poly.pdbx_seq_one_letter_code
_entity_poly.pdbx_strand_id
1 'polypeptide(L)'
;MIQVKEITKFFGKKPVVQDVSVDIVSGKITSFIGPNGAGKSTLLSMVSRLLNADTGEVLLDKADVRRWKSDEFAKRVSILKQSNFMNVRLTIRELVSFGRFPYSKGNLKPEDEEKVDEAIQYMNLEDIQHNYLDELSGGQRQRAFIAMVIAQDTEYILLDEPLNNLDMKHSVQIMKILRKLVDELGKTVVIVLHDINFASVYSDNIVALKDGRVVKNGSTNDIINSDALKEIYDMDIPVQEQDGCRICVYFNS
;
A
#
# COMPACT_ATOMS: atom_id res chain seq x y z
N MET A 1 -5.23 -13.87 -6.27
CA MET A 1 -5.29 -12.71 -7.20
C MET A 1 -6.48 -11.84 -6.84
N ILE A 2 -6.30 -10.51 -6.75
CA ILE A 2 -7.40 -9.55 -6.55
C ILE A 2 -7.85 -9.01 -7.91
N GLN A 3 -9.17 -9.03 -8.15
CA GLN A 3 -9.79 -8.48 -9.37
C GLN A 3 -10.81 -7.42 -8.98
N VAL A 4 -10.72 -6.28 -9.61
CA VAL A 4 -11.68 -5.18 -9.49
C VAL A 4 -12.46 -5.11 -10.78
N LYS A 5 -13.80 -5.11 -10.69
CA LYS A 5 -14.68 -5.16 -11.87
C LYS A 5 -15.73 -4.06 -11.80
N GLU A 6 -15.62 -3.12 -12.72
CA GLU A 6 -16.59 -2.04 -12.98
C GLU A 6 -17.03 -1.29 -11.72
N ILE A 7 -16.08 -1.09 -10.77
CA ILE A 7 -16.44 -0.45 -9.53
C ILE A 7 -16.62 1.06 -9.70
N THR A 8 -17.67 1.56 -9.06
CA THR A 8 -17.94 3.00 -8.98
C THR A 8 -18.22 3.39 -7.53
N LYS A 9 -17.75 4.59 -7.13
CA LYS A 9 -18.00 5.17 -5.81
C LYS A 9 -18.38 6.63 -5.91
N PHE A 10 -19.49 6.99 -5.28
CA PHE A 10 -19.95 8.35 -5.14
C PHE A 10 -19.75 8.85 -3.71
N PHE A 11 -19.41 10.14 -3.56
CA PHE A 11 -19.57 10.89 -2.31
C PHE A 11 -20.57 12.02 -2.59
N GLY A 12 -21.77 11.88 -2.06
CA GLY A 12 -22.90 12.69 -2.45
C GLY A 12 -23.26 12.49 -3.93
N LYS A 13 -23.21 13.57 -4.73
CA LYS A 13 -23.47 13.51 -6.18
C LYS A 13 -22.20 13.40 -7.03
N LYS A 14 -21.01 13.49 -6.40
CA LYS A 14 -19.73 13.47 -7.12
C LYS A 14 -19.19 12.05 -7.19
N PRO A 15 -18.99 11.49 -8.39
CA PRO A 15 -18.26 10.25 -8.54
C PRO A 15 -16.76 10.50 -8.24
N VAL A 16 -16.17 9.67 -7.37
CA VAL A 16 -14.74 9.74 -7.00
C VAL A 16 -13.96 8.61 -7.61
N VAL A 17 -14.62 7.47 -7.85
CA VAL A 17 -14.11 6.36 -8.65
C VAL A 17 -15.22 5.99 -9.63
N GLN A 18 -14.89 5.83 -10.92
CA GLN A 18 -15.87 5.63 -11.99
C GLN A 18 -15.45 4.49 -12.90
N ASP A 19 -16.26 3.43 -12.91
CA ASP A 19 -16.15 2.29 -13.84
C ASP A 19 -14.72 1.73 -13.92
N VAL A 20 -14.12 1.49 -12.74
CA VAL A 20 -12.74 1.02 -12.64
C VAL A 20 -12.71 -0.50 -12.69
N SER A 21 -11.94 -1.04 -13.65
CA SER A 21 -11.61 -2.46 -13.74
C SER A 21 -10.10 -2.64 -13.78
N VAL A 22 -9.54 -3.44 -12.86
CA VAL A 22 -8.11 -3.72 -12.78
C VAL A 22 -7.83 -5.05 -12.09
N ASP A 23 -6.86 -5.78 -12.60
CA ASP A 23 -6.34 -7.00 -12.00
C ASP A 23 -5.03 -6.72 -11.26
N ILE A 24 -4.94 -7.11 -10.00
CA ILE A 24 -3.72 -7.01 -9.18
C ILE A 24 -3.01 -8.35 -9.24
N VAL A 25 -1.82 -8.35 -9.84
CA VAL A 25 -1.02 -9.56 -10.05
C VAL A 25 -0.42 -10.03 -8.73
N SER A 26 -0.62 -11.30 -8.39
CA SER A 26 -0.06 -11.90 -7.17
C SER A 26 1.47 -11.98 -7.24
N GLY A 27 2.14 -11.83 -6.08
CA GLY A 27 3.60 -11.91 -5.97
C GLY A 27 4.33 -10.73 -6.62
N LYS A 28 3.68 -9.57 -6.72
CA LYS A 28 4.19 -8.36 -7.36
C LYS A 28 3.91 -7.12 -6.53
N ILE A 29 4.69 -6.04 -6.79
CA ILE A 29 4.36 -4.70 -6.32
C ILE A 29 3.56 -3.99 -7.40
N THR A 30 2.32 -3.60 -7.06
CA THR A 30 1.48 -2.74 -7.90
C THR A 30 1.35 -1.37 -7.25
N SER A 31 1.79 -0.33 -7.94
CA SER A 31 1.65 1.05 -7.47
C SER A 31 0.46 1.75 -8.09
N PHE A 32 -0.35 2.41 -7.25
CA PHE A 32 -1.37 3.35 -7.70
C PHE A 32 -0.78 4.75 -7.73
N ILE A 33 -0.73 5.36 -8.92
CA ILE A 33 -0.19 6.71 -9.15
C ILE A 33 -1.25 7.62 -9.76
N GLY A 34 -0.97 8.92 -9.81
CA GLY A 34 -1.84 9.93 -10.43
C GLY A 34 -2.00 11.17 -9.54
N PRO A 35 -2.65 12.23 -10.03
CA PRO A 35 -2.84 13.49 -9.31
C PRO A 35 -3.57 13.33 -7.97
N ASN A 36 -3.45 14.35 -7.12
CA ASN A 36 -4.24 14.41 -5.89
C ASN A 36 -5.73 14.46 -6.22
N GLY A 37 -6.53 13.71 -5.46
CA GLY A 37 -7.96 13.60 -5.73
C GLY A 37 -8.35 12.66 -6.87
N ALA A 38 -7.41 11.97 -7.51
CA ALA A 38 -7.68 11.01 -8.60
C ALA A 38 -8.44 9.73 -8.17
N GLY A 39 -8.65 9.51 -6.87
CA GLY A 39 -9.40 8.35 -6.38
C GLY A 39 -8.53 7.18 -5.88
N LYS A 40 -7.20 7.31 -5.82
CA LYS A 40 -6.26 6.25 -5.43
C LYS A 40 -6.58 5.60 -4.08
N SER A 41 -6.63 6.41 -3.01
CA SER A 41 -6.93 5.93 -1.64
C SER A 41 -8.36 5.40 -1.53
N THR A 42 -9.30 5.95 -2.31
CA THR A 42 -10.67 5.45 -2.39
C THR A 42 -10.71 4.06 -3.03
N LEU A 43 -10.00 3.87 -4.14
CA LEU A 43 -9.86 2.57 -4.79
C LEU A 43 -9.22 1.56 -3.83
N LEU A 44 -8.10 1.92 -3.18
CA LEU A 44 -7.44 1.05 -2.21
C LEU A 44 -8.36 0.68 -1.04
N SER A 45 -9.16 1.64 -0.56
CA SER A 45 -10.14 1.41 0.52
C SER A 45 -11.26 0.45 0.11
N MET A 46 -11.67 0.45 -1.16
CA MET A 46 -12.64 -0.52 -1.68
C MET A 46 -12.02 -1.91 -1.83
N VAL A 47 -10.79 -1.98 -2.34
CA VAL A 47 -10.04 -3.25 -2.45
C VAL A 47 -9.84 -3.90 -1.07
N SER A 48 -9.57 -3.09 -0.04
CA SER A 48 -9.38 -3.56 1.34
C SER A 48 -10.69 -3.80 2.11
N ARG A 49 -11.85 -3.62 1.48
CA ARG A 49 -13.16 -3.73 2.13
C ARG A 49 -13.41 -2.72 3.27
N LEU A 50 -12.62 -1.66 3.37
CA LEU A 50 -12.88 -0.55 4.30
C LEU A 50 -13.97 0.38 3.81
N LEU A 51 -14.22 0.39 2.51
CA LEU A 51 -15.26 1.16 1.85
C LEU A 51 -16.01 0.26 0.87
N ASN A 52 -17.34 0.30 0.89
CA ASN A 52 -18.14 -0.42 -0.10
C ASN A 52 -18.22 0.39 -1.41
N ALA A 53 -18.04 -0.28 -2.54
CA ALA A 53 -18.39 0.26 -3.84
C ALA A 53 -19.92 0.42 -3.95
N ASP A 54 -20.36 1.41 -4.71
CA ASP A 54 -21.80 1.62 -4.97
C ASP A 54 -22.28 0.70 -6.12
N THR A 55 -21.39 0.44 -7.10
CA THR A 55 -21.61 -0.55 -8.16
C THR A 55 -20.35 -1.37 -8.40
N GLY A 56 -20.49 -2.51 -9.08
CA GLY A 56 -19.38 -3.42 -9.37
C GLY A 56 -19.00 -4.32 -8.20
N GLU A 57 -17.89 -5.01 -8.34
CA GLU A 57 -17.42 -5.97 -7.36
C GLU A 57 -15.89 -6.01 -7.25
N VAL A 58 -15.40 -6.37 -6.06
CA VAL A 58 -13.99 -6.71 -5.82
C VAL A 58 -13.93 -8.19 -5.46
N LEU A 59 -13.14 -8.96 -6.19
CA LEU A 59 -12.97 -10.38 -5.98
C LEU A 59 -11.56 -10.65 -5.40
N LEU A 60 -11.51 -11.46 -4.36
CA LEU A 60 -10.28 -12.09 -3.86
C LEU A 60 -10.41 -13.60 -4.15
N ASP A 61 -9.50 -14.13 -4.97
CA ASP A 61 -9.51 -15.53 -5.40
C ASP A 61 -10.88 -15.96 -5.96
N LYS A 62 -11.44 -15.15 -6.84
CA LYS A 62 -12.75 -15.33 -7.49
C LYS A 62 -13.99 -15.20 -6.58
N ALA A 63 -13.82 -14.96 -5.29
CA ALA A 63 -14.90 -14.73 -4.34
C ALA A 63 -15.04 -13.25 -4.01
N ASP A 64 -16.26 -12.71 -4.06
CA ASP A 64 -16.55 -11.32 -3.69
C ASP A 64 -16.09 -11.06 -2.24
N VAL A 65 -15.28 -10.02 -2.06
CA VAL A 65 -14.72 -9.67 -0.74
C VAL A 65 -15.81 -9.39 0.32
N ARG A 66 -17.00 -9.00 -0.10
CA ARG A 66 -18.17 -8.78 0.78
C ARG A 66 -18.70 -10.07 1.41
N ARG A 67 -18.46 -11.23 0.79
CA ARG A 67 -18.90 -12.54 1.26
C ARG A 67 -17.94 -13.22 2.24
N TRP A 68 -16.71 -12.72 2.34
CA TRP A 68 -15.72 -13.27 3.26
C TRP A 68 -16.09 -12.97 4.71
N LYS A 69 -15.90 -13.92 5.60
CA LYS A 69 -15.91 -13.63 7.04
C LYS A 69 -14.77 -12.67 7.38
N SER A 70 -15.02 -11.74 8.30
CA SER A 70 -14.03 -10.68 8.61
C SER A 70 -12.70 -11.25 9.09
N ASP A 71 -12.73 -12.31 9.90
CA ASP A 71 -11.52 -12.97 10.40
C ASP A 71 -10.71 -13.64 9.29
N GLU A 72 -11.40 -14.31 8.35
CA GLU A 72 -10.77 -14.97 7.21
C GLU A 72 -10.16 -13.95 6.26
N PHE A 73 -10.88 -12.87 5.98
CA PHE A 73 -10.38 -11.78 5.16
C PHE A 73 -9.15 -11.11 5.78
N ALA A 74 -9.18 -10.82 7.10
CA ALA A 74 -8.07 -10.21 7.81
C ALA A 74 -6.81 -11.10 7.89
N LYS A 75 -6.92 -12.41 7.66
CA LYS A 75 -5.77 -13.32 7.51
C LYS A 75 -5.20 -13.34 6.09
N ARG A 76 -5.89 -12.74 5.12
CA ARG A 76 -5.45 -12.68 3.73
C ARG A 76 -4.98 -11.30 3.31
N VAL A 77 -5.56 -10.26 3.87
CA VAL A 77 -5.33 -8.86 3.48
C VAL A 77 -5.04 -8.01 4.70
N SER A 78 -3.90 -7.35 4.71
CA SER A 78 -3.56 -6.30 5.68
C SER A 78 -3.57 -4.94 5.01
N ILE A 79 -3.85 -3.90 5.77
CA ILE A 79 -3.89 -2.53 5.27
C ILE A 79 -3.30 -1.53 6.25
N LEU A 80 -2.48 -0.60 5.72
CA LEU A 80 -2.08 0.63 6.37
C LEU A 80 -2.79 1.81 5.73
N LYS A 81 -3.55 2.57 6.50
CA LYS A 81 -4.20 3.82 6.06
C LYS A 81 -3.24 5.00 6.12
N GLN A 82 -3.54 6.04 5.33
CA GLN A 82 -2.79 7.30 5.33
C GLN A 82 -2.71 7.96 6.71
N SER A 83 -3.80 7.93 7.49
CA SER A 83 -3.83 8.48 8.84
C SER A 83 -4.18 7.39 9.86
N ASN A 84 -3.27 7.18 10.80
CA ASN A 84 -3.42 6.23 11.89
C ASN A 84 -3.37 6.99 13.22
N PHE A 85 -4.52 7.51 13.65
CA PHE A 85 -4.65 8.13 14.98
C PHE A 85 -5.05 7.06 15.99
N MET A 86 -4.23 6.88 17.02
CA MET A 86 -4.53 6.07 18.19
C MET A 86 -4.50 6.97 19.42
N ASN A 87 -5.63 7.05 20.11
CA ASN A 87 -5.75 7.81 21.37
C ASN A 87 -5.36 6.97 22.60
N VAL A 88 -4.65 5.86 22.38
CA VAL A 88 -4.19 4.95 23.43
C VAL A 88 -2.68 5.04 23.52
N ARG A 89 -2.14 5.11 24.73
CA ARG A 89 -0.71 5.10 24.96
C ARG A 89 -0.20 3.67 24.88
N LEU A 90 0.50 3.36 23.79
CA LEU A 90 1.02 2.03 23.48
C LEU A 90 2.51 2.12 23.22
N THR A 91 3.24 1.09 23.56
CA THR A 91 4.60 0.85 23.09
C THR A 91 4.60 0.36 21.63
N ILE A 92 5.76 0.42 20.96
CA ILE A 92 5.90 -0.14 19.61
C ILE A 92 5.53 -1.63 19.60
N ARG A 93 6.04 -2.42 20.59
CA ARG A 93 5.77 -3.84 20.65
C ARG A 93 4.27 -4.15 20.80
N GLU A 94 3.58 -3.40 21.65
CA GLU A 94 2.12 -3.54 21.81
C GLU A 94 1.38 -3.20 20.52
N LEU A 95 1.77 -2.11 19.81
CA LEU A 95 1.20 -1.78 18.51
C LEU A 95 1.41 -2.91 17.50
N VAL A 96 2.64 -3.41 17.36
CA VAL A 96 2.96 -4.47 16.40
C VAL A 96 2.19 -5.75 16.72
N SER A 97 1.98 -6.05 18.01
CA SER A 97 1.19 -7.18 18.47
C SER A 97 -0.27 -7.14 18.00
N PHE A 98 -0.86 -5.96 17.78
CA PHE A 98 -2.20 -5.86 17.18
C PHE A 98 -2.27 -6.46 15.78
N GLY A 99 -1.17 -6.52 15.03
CA GLY A 99 -1.13 -7.24 13.76
C GLY A 99 -1.50 -8.71 13.89
N ARG A 100 -1.27 -9.32 15.05
CA ARG A 100 -1.61 -10.73 15.32
C ARG A 100 -3.05 -10.94 15.78
N PHE A 101 -3.84 -9.88 15.98
CA PHE A 101 -5.22 -9.99 16.47
C PHE A 101 -6.12 -10.94 15.65
N PRO A 102 -6.05 -11.03 14.30
CA PRO A 102 -6.86 -11.97 13.54
C PRO A 102 -6.62 -13.45 13.92
N TYR A 103 -5.44 -13.76 14.48
CA TYR A 103 -5.03 -15.11 14.88
C TYR A 103 -5.21 -15.33 16.38
N SER A 104 -4.70 -14.41 17.19
CA SER A 104 -4.57 -14.53 18.63
C SER A 104 -5.83 -14.14 19.40
N LYS A 105 -6.69 -13.29 18.82
CA LYS A 105 -7.84 -12.66 19.51
C LYS A 105 -7.44 -11.94 20.81
N GLY A 106 -6.20 -11.43 20.85
CA GLY A 106 -5.62 -10.74 22.00
C GLY A 106 -4.82 -11.63 22.97
N ASN A 107 -4.82 -12.95 22.77
CA ASN A 107 -3.99 -13.90 23.55
C ASN A 107 -2.86 -14.41 22.65
N LEU A 108 -1.72 -13.73 22.66
CA LEU A 108 -0.56 -14.08 21.86
C LEU A 108 -0.01 -15.46 22.27
N LYS A 109 0.28 -16.29 21.29
CA LYS A 109 0.98 -17.55 21.44
C LYS A 109 2.46 -17.35 21.06
N PRO A 110 3.36 -18.29 21.38
CA PRO A 110 4.77 -18.19 20.98
C PRO A 110 4.97 -17.93 19.49
N GLU A 111 4.17 -18.54 18.62
CA GLU A 111 4.19 -18.33 17.18
C GLU A 111 3.82 -16.88 16.77
N ASP A 112 2.93 -16.25 17.54
CA ASP A 112 2.55 -14.84 17.31
C ASP A 112 3.67 -13.90 17.77
N GLU A 113 4.32 -14.21 18.91
CA GLU A 113 5.48 -13.45 19.41
C GLU A 113 6.65 -13.49 18.42
N GLU A 114 6.94 -14.65 17.82
CA GLU A 114 7.93 -14.78 16.76
C GLU A 114 7.64 -13.85 15.57
N LYS A 115 6.37 -13.76 15.13
CA LYS A 115 5.97 -12.84 14.05
C LYS A 115 6.07 -11.37 14.43
N VAL A 116 5.84 -11.04 15.69
CA VAL A 116 6.04 -9.69 16.22
C VAL A 116 7.53 -9.34 16.22
N ASP A 117 8.38 -10.25 16.69
CA ASP A 117 9.84 -10.05 16.71
C ASP A 117 10.41 -9.90 15.29
N GLU A 118 10.02 -10.78 14.36
CA GLU A 118 10.40 -10.68 12.94
C GLU A 118 10.03 -9.30 12.36
N ALA A 119 8.81 -8.83 12.59
CA ALA A 119 8.35 -7.55 12.05
C ALA A 119 9.09 -6.35 12.66
N ILE A 120 9.38 -6.38 13.95
CA ILE A 120 10.18 -5.37 14.66
C ILE A 120 11.60 -5.32 14.08
N GLN A 121 12.21 -6.49 13.86
CA GLN A 121 13.53 -6.62 13.27
C GLN A 121 13.57 -6.12 11.81
N TYR A 122 12.58 -6.47 10.97
CA TYR A 122 12.48 -5.97 9.59
C TYR A 122 12.48 -4.43 9.54
N MET A 123 11.88 -3.79 10.54
CA MET A 123 11.77 -2.33 10.59
C MET A 123 12.91 -1.65 11.37
N ASN A 124 13.91 -2.40 11.89
CA ASN A 124 14.99 -1.90 12.74
C ASN A 124 14.44 -1.09 13.93
N LEU A 125 13.57 -1.70 14.72
CA LEU A 125 12.91 -1.09 15.87
C LEU A 125 13.26 -1.77 17.19
N GLU A 126 14.19 -2.75 17.21
CA GLU A 126 14.54 -3.59 18.35
C GLU A 126 14.95 -2.76 19.56
N ASP A 127 15.82 -1.76 19.35
CA ASP A 127 16.37 -0.93 20.42
C ASP A 127 15.33 -0.01 21.08
N ILE A 128 14.23 0.26 20.37
CA ILE A 128 13.19 1.20 20.82
C ILE A 128 11.81 0.55 20.95
N GLN A 129 11.70 -0.77 20.86
CA GLN A 129 10.42 -1.48 20.85
C GLN A 129 9.54 -1.25 22.10
N HIS A 130 10.15 -0.84 23.20
CA HIS A 130 9.45 -0.55 24.46
C HIS A 130 9.14 0.95 24.65
N ASN A 131 9.56 1.82 23.71
CA ASN A 131 9.19 3.22 23.74
C ASN A 131 7.73 3.40 23.36
N TYR A 132 7.08 4.42 23.93
CA TYR A 132 5.71 4.77 23.62
C TYR A 132 5.59 5.49 22.28
N LEU A 133 4.46 5.32 21.58
CA LEU A 133 4.22 5.91 20.26
C LEU A 133 4.25 7.44 20.26
N ASP A 134 3.90 8.07 21.37
CA ASP A 134 3.91 9.52 21.55
C ASP A 134 5.32 10.10 21.74
N GLU A 135 6.32 9.26 22.04
CA GLU A 135 7.74 9.62 22.18
C GLU A 135 8.51 9.51 20.85
N LEU A 136 7.88 8.97 19.80
CA LEU A 136 8.55 8.66 18.54
C LEU A 136 8.58 9.83 17.57
N SER A 137 9.65 9.92 16.77
CA SER A 137 9.63 10.73 15.56
C SER A 137 8.60 10.22 14.56
N GLY A 138 8.14 11.09 13.64
CA GLY A 138 7.19 10.69 12.59
C GLY A 138 7.64 9.45 11.81
N GLY A 139 8.93 9.38 11.48
CA GLY A 139 9.50 8.24 10.76
C GLY A 139 9.55 6.94 11.58
N GLN A 140 9.89 7.03 12.88
CA GLN A 140 9.85 5.86 13.76
C GLN A 140 8.42 5.35 13.94
N ARG A 141 7.48 6.27 14.14
CA ARG A 141 6.06 5.95 14.27
C ARG A 141 5.52 5.29 13.01
N GLN A 142 5.86 5.80 11.83
CA GLN A 142 5.45 5.21 10.54
C GLN A 142 6.00 3.79 10.38
N ARG A 143 7.27 3.56 10.71
CA ARG A 143 7.88 2.22 10.68
C ARG A 143 7.18 1.26 11.64
N ALA A 144 6.76 1.72 12.83
CA ALA A 144 6.02 0.90 13.78
C ALA A 144 4.66 0.46 13.23
N PHE A 145 3.91 1.34 12.55
CA PHE A 145 2.66 0.97 11.88
C PHE A 145 2.88 0.00 10.73
N ILE A 146 3.96 0.15 9.95
CA ILE A 146 4.29 -0.81 8.89
C ILE A 146 4.68 -2.16 9.50
N ALA A 147 5.44 -2.19 10.62
CA ALA A 147 5.75 -3.42 11.35
C ALA A 147 4.47 -4.15 11.80
N MET A 148 3.47 -3.43 12.30
CA MET A 148 2.16 -4.01 12.65
C MET A 148 1.50 -4.70 11.45
N VAL A 149 1.56 -4.07 10.26
CA VAL A 149 1.01 -4.65 9.02
C VAL A 149 1.79 -5.89 8.59
N ILE A 150 3.12 -5.87 8.72
CA ILE A 150 3.99 -7.03 8.40
C ILE A 150 3.73 -8.18 9.38
N ALA A 151 3.61 -7.90 10.69
CA ALA A 151 3.33 -8.89 11.71
C ALA A 151 2.01 -9.65 11.47
N GLN A 152 1.06 -9.05 10.78
CA GLN A 152 -0.19 -9.72 10.37
C GLN A 152 0.05 -10.91 9.44
N ASP A 153 1.20 -10.97 8.76
CA ASP A 153 1.67 -12.06 7.90
C ASP A 153 0.66 -12.49 6.83
N THR A 154 0.06 -11.53 6.17
CA THR A 154 -0.93 -11.75 5.10
C THR A 154 -0.27 -11.97 3.74
N GLU A 155 -1.04 -12.54 2.80
CA GLU A 155 -0.63 -12.66 1.39
C GLU A 155 -0.63 -11.32 0.66
N TYR A 156 -1.61 -10.47 0.97
CA TYR A 156 -1.79 -9.14 0.36
C TYR A 156 -1.54 -8.04 1.39
N ILE A 157 -0.64 -7.12 1.06
CA ILE A 157 -0.27 -5.96 1.87
C ILE A 157 -0.67 -4.70 1.10
N LEU A 158 -1.61 -3.94 1.63
CA LEU A 158 -2.12 -2.71 1.04
C LEU A 158 -1.63 -1.51 1.84
N LEU A 159 -0.99 -0.54 1.19
CA LEU A 159 -0.37 0.61 1.84
C LEU A 159 -0.83 1.91 1.20
N ASP A 160 -1.49 2.75 1.98
CA ASP A 160 -1.95 4.06 1.52
C ASP A 160 -0.95 5.14 1.94
N GLU A 161 -0.16 5.62 0.99
CA GLU A 161 0.86 6.67 1.16
C GLU A 161 1.83 6.41 2.34
N PRO A 162 2.46 5.21 2.41
CA PRO A 162 3.27 4.83 3.58
C PRO A 162 4.58 5.62 3.70
N LEU A 163 4.99 6.36 2.68
CA LEU A 163 6.23 7.14 2.65
C LEU A 163 6.04 8.58 3.13
N ASN A 164 4.81 9.01 3.38
CA ASN A 164 4.53 10.36 3.85
C ASN A 164 5.20 10.63 5.21
N ASN A 165 5.72 11.84 5.37
CA ASN A 165 6.45 12.30 6.56
C ASN A 165 7.75 11.52 6.86
N LEU A 166 8.30 10.81 5.88
CA LEU A 166 9.59 10.15 5.95
C LEU A 166 10.66 10.96 5.20
N ASP A 167 11.88 10.95 5.70
CA ASP A 167 13.02 11.38 4.93
C ASP A 167 13.37 10.35 3.82
N MET A 168 14.21 10.76 2.91
CA MET A 168 14.61 9.95 1.76
C MET A 168 15.25 8.62 2.17
N LYS A 169 16.09 8.61 3.21
CA LYS A 169 16.77 7.39 3.70
C LYS A 169 15.76 6.36 4.18
N HIS A 170 14.79 6.76 4.99
CA HIS A 170 13.77 5.87 5.52
C HIS A 170 12.79 5.42 4.43
N SER A 171 12.43 6.30 3.49
CA SER A 171 11.59 5.93 2.34
C SER A 171 12.23 4.84 1.49
N VAL A 172 13.52 4.98 1.15
CA VAL A 172 14.28 3.95 0.42
C VAL A 172 14.36 2.64 1.21
N GLN A 173 14.59 2.70 2.53
CA GLN A 173 14.62 1.49 3.37
C GLN A 173 13.30 0.74 3.33
N ILE A 174 12.17 1.44 3.49
CA ILE A 174 10.83 0.82 3.43
C ILE A 174 10.60 0.17 2.07
N MET A 175 10.89 0.86 0.97
CA MET A 175 10.69 0.29 -0.36
C MET A 175 11.55 -0.96 -0.59
N LYS A 176 12.80 -0.97 -0.10
CA LYS A 176 13.66 -2.16 -0.14
C LYS A 176 13.09 -3.32 0.67
N ILE A 177 12.52 -3.05 1.85
CA ILE A 177 11.85 -4.07 2.68
C ILE A 177 10.64 -4.63 1.93
N LEU A 178 9.78 -3.77 1.37
CA LEU A 178 8.62 -4.21 0.60
C LEU A 178 9.03 -5.06 -0.61
N ARG A 179 10.12 -4.66 -1.30
CA ARG A 179 10.66 -5.46 -2.41
C ARG A 179 11.11 -6.83 -1.93
N LYS A 180 11.84 -6.89 -0.80
CA LYS A 180 12.27 -8.14 -0.19
C LYS A 180 11.11 -9.06 0.19
N LEU A 181 10.02 -8.51 0.78
CA LEU A 181 8.82 -9.28 1.10
C LEU A 181 8.18 -9.93 -0.14
N VAL A 182 8.23 -9.24 -1.28
CA VAL A 182 7.72 -9.77 -2.55
C VAL A 182 8.68 -10.81 -3.13
N ASP A 183 9.96 -10.49 -3.24
CA ASP A 183 10.95 -11.35 -3.92
C ASP A 183 11.25 -12.64 -3.15
N GLU A 184 11.33 -12.57 -1.81
CA GLU A 184 11.74 -13.71 -0.98
C GLU A 184 10.52 -14.47 -0.41
N LEU A 185 9.42 -13.78 -0.08
CA LEU A 185 8.26 -14.37 0.58
C LEU A 185 7.02 -14.47 -0.33
N GLY A 186 7.12 -14.05 -1.59
CA GLY A 186 6.02 -14.11 -2.55
C GLY A 186 4.80 -13.26 -2.18
N LYS A 187 4.96 -12.26 -1.29
CA LYS A 187 3.86 -11.38 -0.89
C LYS A 187 3.40 -10.52 -2.07
N THR A 188 2.16 -10.08 -2.04
CA THR A 188 1.61 -9.13 -3.02
C THR A 188 1.45 -7.79 -2.34
N VAL A 189 2.05 -6.74 -2.90
CA VAL A 189 1.99 -5.39 -2.34
C VAL A 189 1.22 -4.48 -3.29
N VAL A 190 0.23 -3.76 -2.75
CA VAL A 190 -0.45 -2.65 -3.44
C VAL A 190 -0.14 -1.38 -2.66
N ILE A 191 0.43 -0.39 -3.32
CA ILE A 191 0.91 0.82 -2.66
C ILE A 191 0.46 2.08 -3.40
N VAL A 192 -0.09 3.04 -2.68
CA VAL A 192 -0.34 4.38 -3.21
C VAL A 192 0.93 5.21 -3.05
N LEU A 193 1.45 5.73 -4.14
CA LEU A 193 2.65 6.57 -4.17
C LEU A 193 2.37 7.92 -4.82
N HIS A 194 2.95 8.98 -4.24
CA HIS A 194 2.97 10.32 -4.84
C HIS A 194 4.21 10.54 -5.70
N ASP A 195 5.35 10.02 -5.28
CA ASP A 195 6.60 10.15 -6.01
C ASP A 195 6.69 9.08 -7.11
N ILE A 196 6.69 9.55 -8.35
CA ILE A 196 6.75 8.70 -9.56
C ILE A 196 8.06 7.92 -9.62
N ASN A 197 9.17 8.46 -9.10
CA ASN A 197 10.46 7.80 -9.13
C ASN A 197 10.49 6.56 -8.21
N PHE A 198 9.84 6.62 -7.05
CA PHE A 198 9.65 5.40 -6.24
C PHE A 198 8.80 4.36 -6.97
N ALA A 199 7.72 4.77 -7.64
CA ALA A 199 6.92 3.85 -8.43
C ALA A 199 7.72 3.24 -9.59
N SER A 200 8.51 4.04 -10.29
CA SER A 200 9.36 3.62 -11.41
C SER A 200 10.40 2.58 -11.01
N VAL A 201 11.06 2.77 -9.85
CA VAL A 201 12.20 1.94 -9.44
C VAL A 201 11.76 0.65 -8.75
N TYR A 202 10.67 0.69 -7.97
CA TYR A 202 10.32 -0.42 -7.09
C TYR A 202 9.12 -1.24 -7.52
N SER A 203 8.28 -0.73 -8.45
CA SER A 203 7.05 -1.44 -8.85
C SER A 203 7.27 -2.37 -10.03
N ASP A 204 6.53 -3.47 -10.04
CA ASP A 204 6.40 -4.35 -11.21
C ASP A 204 5.30 -3.83 -12.15
N ASN A 205 4.18 -3.37 -11.56
CA ASN A 205 3.01 -2.88 -12.27
C ASN A 205 2.58 -1.51 -11.74
N ILE A 206 1.99 -0.72 -12.62
CA ILE A 206 1.44 0.59 -12.29
C ILE A 206 -0.01 0.66 -12.75
N VAL A 207 -0.86 1.17 -11.88
CA VAL A 207 -2.23 1.59 -12.18
C VAL A 207 -2.29 3.11 -12.01
N ALA A 208 -2.45 3.82 -13.11
CA ALA A 208 -2.53 5.27 -13.11
C ALA A 208 -3.99 5.73 -13.13
N LEU A 209 -4.36 6.53 -12.12
CA LEU A 209 -5.70 7.09 -11.98
C LEU A 209 -5.68 8.59 -12.27
N LYS A 210 -6.74 9.05 -12.96
CA LYS A 210 -7.04 10.46 -13.20
C LYS A 210 -8.54 10.66 -13.21
N ASP A 211 -9.05 11.67 -12.51
CA ASP A 211 -10.48 12.01 -12.43
C ASP A 211 -11.39 10.81 -12.10
N GLY A 212 -10.94 9.95 -11.20
CA GLY A 212 -11.68 8.79 -10.75
C GLY A 212 -11.65 7.59 -11.72
N ARG A 213 -10.91 7.64 -12.80
CA ARG A 213 -10.79 6.57 -13.80
C ARG A 213 -9.37 6.03 -13.89
N VAL A 214 -9.23 4.78 -14.29
CA VAL A 214 -7.94 4.24 -14.70
C VAL A 214 -7.65 4.69 -16.12
N VAL A 215 -6.59 5.50 -16.28
CA VAL A 215 -6.16 6.00 -17.60
C VAL A 215 -5.07 5.13 -18.20
N LYS A 216 -4.24 4.52 -17.37
CA LYS A 216 -3.22 3.55 -17.78
C LYS A 216 -3.12 2.42 -16.75
N ASN A 217 -2.87 1.21 -17.24
CA ASN A 217 -2.60 0.03 -16.42
C ASN A 217 -1.66 -0.92 -17.18
N GLY A 218 -0.58 -1.34 -16.57
CA GLY A 218 0.40 -2.21 -17.21
C GLY A 218 1.69 -2.35 -16.43
N SER A 219 2.72 -2.90 -17.08
CA SER A 219 4.04 -2.99 -16.49
C SER A 219 4.64 -1.59 -16.26
N THR A 220 5.53 -1.49 -15.29
CA THR A 220 6.25 -0.21 -15.03
C THR A 220 6.91 0.31 -16.28
N ASN A 221 7.49 -0.56 -17.11
CA ASN A 221 8.14 -0.18 -18.36
C ASN A 221 7.18 0.40 -19.41
N ASP A 222 5.92 -0.05 -19.42
CA ASP A 222 4.92 0.45 -20.37
C ASP A 222 4.34 1.80 -19.92
N ILE A 223 4.33 2.09 -18.64
CA ILE A 223 3.71 3.30 -18.08
C ILE A 223 4.73 4.43 -17.87
N ILE A 224 5.96 4.11 -17.47
CA ILE A 224 6.99 5.13 -17.23
C ILE A 224 7.65 5.54 -18.54
N ASN A 225 6.96 6.41 -19.29
CA ASN A 225 7.43 7.10 -20.46
C ASN A 225 6.77 8.48 -20.56
N SER A 226 7.38 9.40 -21.32
CA SER A 226 6.94 10.81 -21.37
C SER A 226 5.50 10.98 -21.86
N ASP A 227 5.06 10.19 -22.84
CA ASP A 227 3.70 10.31 -23.39
C ASP A 227 2.64 9.87 -22.39
N ALA A 228 2.85 8.72 -21.73
CA ALA A 228 1.93 8.25 -20.72
C ALA A 228 1.90 9.17 -19.49
N LEU A 229 3.06 9.69 -19.05
CA LEU A 229 3.12 10.61 -17.91
C LEU A 229 2.45 11.95 -18.23
N LYS A 230 2.54 12.43 -19.49
CA LYS A 230 1.82 13.62 -19.95
C LYS A 230 0.30 13.42 -19.87
N GLU A 231 -0.20 12.25 -20.27
CA GLU A 231 -1.63 11.92 -20.16
C GLU A 231 -2.11 11.85 -18.72
N ILE A 232 -1.28 11.30 -17.82
CA ILE A 232 -1.63 11.11 -16.39
C ILE A 232 -1.60 12.45 -15.66
N TYR A 233 -0.56 13.27 -15.83
CA TYR A 233 -0.28 14.44 -14.99
C TYR A 233 -0.51 15.79 -15.67
N ASP A 234 -0.83 15.83 -16.97
CA ASP A 234 -0.93 17.06 -17.79
C ASP A 234 0.37 17.88 -17.82
N MET A 235 1.51 17.19 -17.69
CA MET A 235 2.84 17.79 -17.64
C MET A 235 3.79 17.06 -18.60
N ASP A 236 4.70 17.80 -19.23
CA ASP A 236 5.76 17.21 -20.02
C ASP A 236 6.88 16.72 -19.08
N ILE A 237 6.92 15.43 -18.80
CA ILE A 237 7.89 14.80 -17.89
C ILE A 237 8.89 13.98 -18.71
N PRO A 238 10.11 14.50 -18.94
CA PRO A 238 11.19 13.72 -19.55
C PRO A 238 11.56 12.53 -18.69
N VAL A 239 11.77 11.37 -19.33
CA VAL A 239 12.24 10.15 -18.68
C VAL A 239 13.65 9.85 -19.16
N GLN A 240 14.57 9.68 -18.22
CA GLN A 240 15.96 9.33 -18.47
C GLN A 240 16.24 7.95 -17.91
N GLU A 241 17.08 7.19 -18.57
CA GLU A 241 17.55 5.90 -18.07
C GLU A 241 18.92 6.08 -17.41
N GLN A 242 19.04 5.68 -16.15
CA GLN A 242 20.28 5.72 -15.38
C GLN A 242 20.41 4.43 -14.57
N ASP A 243 21.51 3.72 -14.75
CA ASP A 243 21.81 2.45 -14.06
C ASP A 243 20.67 1.42 -14.15
N GLY A 244 20.01 1.32 -15.29
CA GLY A 244 18.88 0.42 -15.53
C GLY A 244 17.55 0.86 -14.89
N CYS A 245 17.51 2.04 -14.30
CA CYS A 245 16.30 2.65 -13.73
C CYS A 245 15.81 3.80 -14.59
N ARG A 246 14.50 3.93 -14.76
CA ARG A 246 13.89 5.09 -15.40
C ARG A 246 13.62 6.18 -14.40
N ILE A 247 14.21 7.34 -14.61
CA ILE A 247 14.09 8.51 -13.73
C ILE A 247 13.27 9.58 -14.43
N CYS A 248 12.20 9.99 -13.76
CA CYS A 248 11.30 11.04 -14.25
C CYS A 248 11.80 12.40 -13.77
N VAL A 249 12.06 13.32 -14.72
CA VAL A 249 12.60 14.65 -14.44
C VAL A 249 11.49 15.69 -14.59
N TYR A 250 10.82 16.05 -13.48
CA TYR A 250 9.64 16.93 -13.47
C TYR A 250 9.89 18.31 -12.82
N PHE A 251 11.15 18.63 -12.48
CA PHE A 251 11.50 19.88 -11.80
C PHE A 251 11.51 21.12 -12.71
N ASN A 252 11.56 20.92 -14.02
CA ASN A 252 11.63 21.98 -15.02
C ASN A 252 10.45 21.96 -16.00
N SER A 253 9.36 21.30 -15.61
CA SER A 253 8.17 21.09 -16.46
C SER A 253 7.12 22.17 -16.22
#